data_b5be6c55ec9ec325b66b20ed129369b3
#
_entry.id   b5be6c55ec9ec325b66b20ed129369b3
#
_cell.length_a   1.000
_cell.length_b   1.000
_cell.length_c   1.000
_cell.angle_alpha   90.00
_cell.angle_beta   90.00
_cell.angle_gamma   90.00
#
_symmetry.space_group_name_H-M   'P 1'
#
loop_
_entity.id
_entity.type
_entity.pdbx_description
1 polymer ?
#
loop_
_entity_poly.entity_id
_entity_poly.type
_entity_poly.pdbx_seq_one_letter_code
_entity_poly.pdbx_strand_id
1 'polypeptide(L)'
;MTNASDVIVVGAGAAGASVAYELVKRGVSVTMIERDSIASHASGFAYGGLFPTMGAGVPGPALQHAKRGISLHKRLAPELEDATGIDIELRAVRSIDLAVDEAGYKKLQESLAWQAEEDLAADLLDAAGVRSEEPSLTGELAGGLMQRSHFEVDSYKYTLALVTAFERAGGAHVPGDVVGMLRNGERVTGVRLRNGSEISGGSVVLATGPWSGDGSKGLPNFPVKPKKGEILRLRFPGRDFVHRISLGGHYIARKPDGLVWGGSTEEYAGFDDRPTSAARDSIMSGILALAPSLENAEIVQHTACLRPVSSDEMPILGALPGYDGLFAANGAGKKGILLSPVMGRMVAGVITGEAGRDVIPDVFDAARFSYG
;
A
#
# COMPACT_ATOMS: atom_id res chain seq x y z
N MET A 1 -29.59 -18.76 -9.58
CA MET A 1 -29.79 -17.90 -8.40
C MET A 1 -28.49 -17.98 -7.63
N THR A 2 -27.67 -16.93 -7.65
CA THR A 2 -26.48 -16.85 -6.79
C THR A 2 -27.00 -16.74 -5.35
N ASN A 3 -26.60 -17.68 -4.49
CA ASN A 3 -26.88 -17.57 -3.06
C ASN A 3 -26.34 -16.23 -2.57
N ALA A 4 -27.12 -15.50 -1.77
CA ALA A 4 -26.66 -14.25 -1.15
C ALA A 4 -25.44 -14.56 -0.28
N SER A 5 -24.35 -13.81 -0.45
CA SER A 5 -23.17 -13.92 0.40
C SER A 5 -23.40 -13.20 1.74
N ASP A 6 -22.71 -13.64 2.80
CA ASP A 6 -22.76 -12.91 4.08
C ASP A 6 -22.14 -11.52 3.93
N VAL A 7 -21.04 -11.43 3.15
CA VAL A 7 -20.33 -10.15 2.93
C VAL A 7 -19.99 -9.97 1.45
N ILE A 8 -20.18 -8.74 0.97
CA ILE A 8 -19.68 -8.28 -0.34
C ILE A 8 -18.48 -7.37 -0.10
N VAL A 9 -17.36 -7.61 -0.76
CA VAL A 9 -16.19 -6.73 -0.76
C VAL A 9 -16.06 -6.07 -2.12
N VAL A 10 -16.09 -4.74 -2.16
CA VAL A 10 -15.99 -3.95 -3.39
C VAL A 10 -14.56 -3.44 -3.56
N GLY A 11 -13.85 -3.99 -4.54
CA GLY A 11 -12.45 -3.70 -4.86
C GLY A 11 -11.49 -4.85 -4.49
N ALA A 12 -10.71 -5.32 -5.47
CA ALA A 12 -9.70 -6.38 -5.34
C ALA A 12 -8.25 -5.82 -5.27
N GLY A 13 -8.09 -4.61 -4.75
CA GLY A 13 -6.78 -4.11 -4.33
C GLY A 13 -6.32 -4.78 -3.03
N ALA A 14 -5.08 -4.52 -2.59
CA ALA A 14 -4.48 -5.15 -1.40
C ALA A 14 -5.37 -5.05 -0.14
N ALA A 15 -6.05 -3.93 0.09
CA ALA A 15 -6.94 -3.74 1.24
C ALA A 15 -8.18 -4.66 1.15
N GLY A 16 -8.90 -4.63 0.02
CA GLY A 16 -10.10 -5.46 -0.17
C GLY A 16 -9.78 -6.95 -0.20
N ALA A 17 -8.71 -7.34 -0.91
CA ALA A 17 -8.23 -8.72 -0.95
C ALA A 17 -7.85 -9.25 0.46
N SER A 18 -7.19 -8.40 1.28
CA SER A 18 -6.87 -8.77 2.66
C SER A 18 -8.11 -8.96 3.53
N VAL A 19 -9.13 -8.08 3.39
CA VAL A 19 -10.40 -8.23 4.11
C VAL A 19 -11.12 -9.51 3.67
N ALA A 20 -11.24 -9.73 2.36
CA ALA A 20 -11.92 -10.89 1.81
C ALA A 20 -11.26 -12.20 2.24
N TYR A 21 -9.93 -12.27 2.18
CA TYR A 21 -9.19 -13.45 2.61
C TYR A 21 -9.34 -13.71 4.12
N GLU A 22 -9.25 -12.67 4.96
CA GLU A 22 -9.45 -12.81 6.39
C GLU A 22 -10.88 -13.23 6.77
N LEU A 23 -11.89 -12.83 6.01
CA LEU A 23 -13.30 -13.24 6.21
C LEU A 23 -13.51 -14.72 5.85
N VAL A 24 -13.03 -15.17 4.69
CA VAL A 24 -13.21 -16.59 4.29
C VAL A 24 -12.45 -17.53 5.24
N LYS A 25 -11.31 -17.13 5.77
CA LYS A 25 -10.59 -17.87 6.82
C LYS A 25 -11.40 -18.01 8.13
N ARG A 26 -12.37 -17.15 8.37
CA ARG A 26 -13.32 -17.20 9.50
C ARG A 26 -14.62 -17.93 9.15
N GLY A 27 -14.71 -18.55 7.96
CA GLY A 27 -15.89 -19.28 7.51
C GLY A 27 -17.04 -18.41 7.02
N VAL A 28 -16.78 -17.11 6.76
CA VAL A 28 -17.78 -16.19 6.20
C VAL A 28 -17.87 -16.39 4.70
N SER A 29 -19.07 -16.47 4.13
CA SER A 29 -19.25 -16.49 2.68
C SER A 29 -19.05 -15.09 2.09
N VAL A 30 -18.13 -14.94 1.14
CA VAL A 30 -17.73 -13.63 0.61
C VAL A 30 -17.81 -13.61 -0.91
N THR A 31 -18.44 -12.56 -1.45
CA THR A 31 -18.30 -12.18 -2.87
C THR A 31 -17.46 -10.92 -2.98
N MET A 32 -16.34 -11.03 -3.68
CA MET A 32 -15.48 -9.89 -4.02
C MET A 32 -15.79 -9.40 -5.42
N ILE A 33 -15.98 -8.10 -5.60
CA ILE A 33 -16.33 -7.49 -6.89
C ILE A 33 -15.21 -6.53 -7.29
N GLU A 34 -14.66 -6.72 -8.50
CA GLU A 34 -13.64 -5.84 -9.06
C GLU A 34 -14.05 -5.37 -10.45
N ARG A 35 -13.85 -4.10 -10.70
CA ARG A 35 -14.22 -3.46 -11.97
C ARG A 35 -13.23 -3.78 -13.09
N ASP A 36 -11.95 -3.75 -12.75
CA ASP A 36 -10.82 -3.93 -13.67
C ASP A 36 -10.11 -5.27 -13.38
N SER A 37 -8.89 -5.43 -13.83
CA SER A 37 -8.08 -6.60 -13.48
C SER A 37 -7.58 -6.51 -12.03
N ILE A 38 -7.38 -7.67 -11.40
CA ILE A 38 -6.79 -7.76 -10.06
C ILE A 38 -5.48 -6.99 -10.01
N ALA A 39 -5.30 -6.16 -8.98
CA ALA A 39 -4.09 -5.35 -8.76
C ALA A 39 -3.70 -4.41 -9.93
N SER A 40 -4.61 -4.06 -10.85
CA SER A 40 -4.30 -3.24 -12.03
C SER A 40 -4.03 -1.75 -11.72
N HIS A 41 -4.16 -1.34 -10.47
CA HIS A 41 -3.99 0.05 -10.02
C HIS A 41 -2.89 0.16 -8.93
N ALA A 42 -3.09 1.02 -7.93
CA ALA A 42 -2.09 1.33 -6.90
C ALA A 42 -1.42 0.08 -6.28
N SER A 43 -2.16 -0.99 -6.07
CA SER A 43 -1.65 -2.21 -5.44
C SER A 43 -0.66 -2.97 -6.31
N GLY A 44 -0.81 -2.96 -7.63
CA GLY A 44 0.13 -3.66 -8.54
C GLY A 44 1.31 -2.80 -8.99
N PHE A 45 1.17 -1.47 -8.93
CA PHE A 45 2.24 -0.55 -9.35
C PHE A 45 3.06 0.02 -8.20
N ALA A 46 2.73 -0.33 -6.94
CA ALA A 46 3.50 0.11 -5.79
C ALA A 46 4.92 -0.48 -5.79
N TYR A 47 5.86 0.24 -5.20
CA TYR A 47 7.21 -0.26 -4.95
C TYR A 47 7.21 -1.56 -4.12
N GLY A 48 6.23 -1.73 -3.24
CA GLY A 48 6.12 -2.88 -2.34
C GLY A 48 6.92 -2.74 -1.04
N GLY A 49 7.37 -1.53 -0.70
CA GLY A 49 8.13 -1.27 0.53
C GLY A 49 7.29 -1.46 1.80
N LEU A 50 7.84 -2.23 2.72
CA LEU A 50 7.33 -2.44 4.08
C LEU A 50 8.24 -1.69 5.06
N PHE A 51 8.12 -0.37 5.05
CA PHE A 51 8.99 0.55 5.79
C PHE A 51 8.26 1.12 6.99
N PRO A 52 8.52 0.61 8.22
CA PRO A 52 7.82 1.05 9.43
C PRO A 52 8.23 2.45 9.86
N THR A 53 9.39 2.94 9.39
CA THR A 53 9.98 4.23 9.79
C THR A 53 9.52 5.42 8.97
N MET A 54 8.63 5.21 7.97
CA MET A 54 8.27 6.24 6.99
C MET A 54 6.76 6.49 6.94
N GLY A 55 6.38 7.71 6.55
CA GLY A 55 5.02 8.12 6.20
C GLY A 55 4.22 8.68 7.38
N ALA A 56 2.99 9.09 7.09
CA ALA A 56 2.13 9.74 8.06
C ALA A 56 1.91 8.90 9.33
N GLY A 57 1.86 9.57 10.49
CA GLY A 57 1.70 8.93 11.80
C GLY A 57 2.91 8.13 12.28
N VAL A 58 4.12 8.41 11.71
CA VAL A 58 5.38 7.81 12.15
C VAL A 58 6.46 8.90 12.31
N PRO A 59 7.09 9.01 13.48
CA PRO A 59 6.69 8.39 14.75
C PRO A 59 5.27 8.81 15.17
N GLY A 60 4.54 7.92 15.88
CA GLY A 60 3.21 8.23 16.37
C GLY A 60 2.19 7.09 16.16
N PRO A 61 0.89 7.39 16.04
CA PRO A 61 -0.19 6.40 16.18
C PRO A 61 -0.16 5.28 15.13
N ALA A 62 0.48 5.47 13.97
CA ALA A 62 0.56 4.45 12.95
C ALA A 62 1.75 3.48 13.13
N LEU A 63 2.73 3.80 13.99
CA LEU A 63 3.98 3.05 14.08
C LEU A 63 3.76 1.58 14.51
N GLN A 64 3.00 1.35 15.59
CA GLN A 64 2.78 0.00 16.10
C GLN A 64 2.02 -0.86 15.08
N HIS A 65 1.12 -0.26 14.30
CA HIS A 65 0.41 -0.95 13.21
C HIS A 65 1.33 -1.22 12.01
N ALA A 66 2.28 -0.35 11.72
CA ALA A 66 3.31 -0.58 10.70
C ALA A 66 4.25 -1.75 11.10
N LYS A 67 4.73 -1.78 12.35
CA LYS A 67 5.52 -2.92 12.90
C LYS A 67 4.73 -4.22 12.82
N ARG A 68 3.45 -4.18 13.20
CA ARG A 68 2.54 -5.31 13.11
C ARG A 68 2.30 -5.76 11.66
N GLY A 69 2.20 -4.82 10.72
CA GLY A 69 2.09 -5.10 9.30
C GLY A 69 3.24 -5.97 8.79
N ILE A 70 4.48 -5.62 9.13
CA ILE A 70 5.67 -6.45 8.82
C ILE A 70 5.53 -7.86 9.40
N SER A 71 5.15 -7.96 10.68
CA SER A 71 4.99 -9.27 11.34
C SER A 71 3.93 -10.13 10.66
N LEU A 72 2.84 -9.52 10.19
CA LEU A 72 1.79 -10.20 9.43
C LEU A 72 2.27 -10.61 8.03
N HIS A 73 3.01 -9.77 7.31
CA HIS A 73 3.59 -10.15 6.02
C HIS A 73 4.53 -11.35 6.15
N LYS A 74 5.38 -11.40 7.19
CA LYS A 74 6.26 -12.55 7.47
C LYS A 74 5.49 -13.86 7.69
N ARG A 75 4.29 -13.79 8.26
CA ARG A 75 3.43 -14.97 8.44
C ARG A 75 2.65 -15.31 7.18
N LEU A 76 2.18 -14.30 6.45
CA LEU A 76 1.40 -14.47 5.22
C LEU A 76 2.25 -14.99 4.06
N ALA A 77 3.53 -14.65 3.96
CA ALA A 77 4.35 -15.05 2.83
C ALA A 77 4.36 -16.58 2.63
N PRO A 78 4.77 -17.42 3.61
CA PRO A 78 4.70 -18.86 3.45
C PRO A 78 3.24 -19.37 3.33
N GLU A 79 2.28 -18.79 4.07
CA GLU A 79 0.88 -19.19 4.01
C GLU A 79 0.31 -19.00 2.59
N LEU A 80 0.61 -17.89 1.93
CA LEU A 80 0.16 -17.58 0.58
C LEU A 80 0.88 -18.45 -0.46
N GLU A 81 2.18 -18.67 -0.30
CA GLU A 81 2.94 -19.55 -1.18
C GLU A 81 2.41 -20.99 -1.12
N ASP A 82 2.19 -21.54 0.06
CA ASP A 82 1.60 -22.87 0.26
C ASP A 82 0.18 -22.96 -0.34
N ALA A 83 -0.63 -21.94 -0.13
CA ALA A 83 -2.00 -21.92 -0.62
C ALA A 83 -2.10 -21.71 -2.13
N THR A 84 -1.15 -21.01 -2.77
CA THR A 84 -1.31 -20.52 -4.15
C THR A 84 -0.20 -20.93 -5.11
N GLY A 85 0.98 -21.27 -4.59
CA GLY A 85 2.20 -21.45 -5.37
C GLY A 85 2.85 -20.13 -5.82
N ILE A 86 2.39 -18.98 -5.28
CA ILE A 86 2.93 -17.66 -5.63
C ILE A 86 3.85 -17.19 -4.52
N ASP A 87 5.15 -17.11 -4.82
CA ASP A 87 6.13 -16.41 -3.98
C ASP A 87 5.93 -14.89 -4.13
N ILE A 88 5.60 -14.23 -3.03
CA ILE A 88 5.43 -12.77 -2.98
C ILE A 88 6.74 -12.00 -2.87
N GLU A 89 7.88 -12.68 -2.93
CA GLU A 89 9.23 -12.13 -2.85
C GLU A 89 9.49 -11.31 -1.57
N LEU A 90 8.95 -11.75 -0.44
CA LEU A 90 9.20 -11.08 0.84
C LEU A 90 10.68 -11.20 1.22
N ARG A 91 11.36 -10.07 1.34
CA ARG A 91 12.77 -10.02 1.74
C ARG A 91 13.10 -8.83 2.63
N ALA A 92 14.14 -8.97 3.45
CA ALA A 92 14.75 -7.84 4.14
C ALA A 92 15.49 -6.94 3.14
N VAL A 93 15.36 -5.64 3.31
CA VAL A 93 16.03 -4.63 2.47
C VAL A 93 16.84 -3.71 3.38
N ARG A 94 18.13 -3.64 3.14
CA ARG A 94 18.94 -2.56 3.71
C ARG A 94 18.68 -1.29 2.90
N SER A 95 18.34 -0.21 3.60
CA SER A 95 18.12 1.09 2.98
C SER A 95 19.04 2.12 3.59
N ILE A 96 19.56 3.05 2.80
CA ILE A 96 20.33 4.18 3.29
C ILE A 96 19.57 5.45 2.94
N ASP A 97 19.12 6.18 3.96
CA ASP A 97 18.57 7.51 3.80
C ASP A 97 19.73 8.50 3.89
N LEU A 98 20.02 9.23 2.81
CA LEU A 98 21.20 10.08 2.68
C LEU A 98 20.94 11.49 3.19
N ALA A 99 22.01 12.13 3.66
CA ALA A 99 22.12 13.56 3.91
C ALA A 99 23.30 14.16 3.15
N VAL A 100 23.09 15.29 2.48
CA VAL A 100 24.13 16.02 1.74
C VAL A 100 24.72 17.20 2.51
N ASP A 101 24.04 17.59 3.59
CA ASP A 101 24.46 18.71 4.44
C ASP A 101 24.27 18.39 5.94
N GLU A 102 24.79 19.25 6.80
CA GLU A 102 24.72 19.10 8.25
C GLU A 102 23.28 19.14 8.78
N ALA A 103 22.42 19.95 8.18
CA ALA A 103 21.01 20.02 8.58
C ALA A 103 20.25 18.73 8.29
N GLY A 104 20.49 18.12 7.12
CA GLY A 104 19.98 16.80 6.77
C GLY A 104 20.53 15.72 7.71
N TYR A 105 21.83 15.74 7.99
CA TYR A 105 22.45 14.76 8.88
C TYR A 105 21.90 14.83 10.31
N LYS A 106 21.65 16.03 10.82
CA LYS A 106 21.00 16.21 12.13
C LYS A 106 19.60 15.59 12.17
N LYS A 107 18.82 15.72 11.11
CA LYS A 107 17.50 15.04 11.01
C LYS A 107 17.62 13.52 11.04
N LEU A 108 18.68 12.97 10.45
CA LEU A 108 18.94 11.53 10.54
C LEU A 108 19.30 11.10 11.96
N GLN A 109 20.07 11.93 12.71
CA GLN A 109 20.35 11.67 14.12
C GLN A 109 19.08 11.68 14.97
N GLU A 110 18.20 12.66 14.76
CA GLU A 110 16.89 12.72 15.42
C GLU A 110 16.03 11.49 15.07
N SER A 111 16.09 11.04 13.81
CA SER A 111 15.41 9.83 13.37
C SER A 111 15.96 8.57 14.03
N LEU A 112 17.29 8.45 14.17
CA LEU A 112 17.90 7.33 14.87
C LEU A 112 17.45 7.29 16.34
N ALA A 113 17.39 8.44 17.02
CA ALA A 113 17.04 8.52 18.44
C ALA A 113 15.66 7.91 18.73
N TRP A 114 14.59 8.35 18.01
CA TRP A 114 13.26 7.79 18.24
C TRP A 114 13.14 6.33 17.74
N GLN A 115 13.89 5.93 16.70
CA GLN A 115 13.90 4.55 16.24
C GLN A 115 14.49 3.61 17.27
N ALA A 116 15.56 4.05 17.99
CA ALA A 116 16.15 3.28 19.08
C ALA A 116 15.17 3.08 20.25
N GLU A 117 14.37 4.10 20.60
CA GLU A 117 13.30 3.99 21.60
C GLU A 117 12.21 2.98 21.22
N GLU A 118 12.04 2.72 19.93
CA GLU A 118 11.03 1.83 19.37
C GLU A 118 11.59 0.48 18.93
N ASP A 119 12.80 0.10 19.34
CA ASP A 119 13.47 -1.17 18.96
C ASP A 119 13.58 -1.36 17.42
N LEU A 120 13.72 -0.27 16.67
CA LEU A 120 13.94 -0.31 15.23
C LEU A 120 15.43 -0.19 14.93
N ALA A 121 16.03 -1.26 14.42
CA ALA A 121 17.46 -1.30 14.16
C ALA A 121 17.86 -0.36 13.01
N ALA A 122 18.77 0.57 13.31
CA ALA A 122 19.37 1.48 12.34
C ALA A 122 20.78 1.88 12.79
N ASP A 123 21.64 2.25 11.84
CA ASP A 123 23.01 2.73 12.12
C ASP A 123 23.23 4.08 11.43
N LEU A 124 23.76 5.03 12.17
CA LEU A 124 24.20 6.30 11.60
C LEU A 124 25.59 6.15 10.99
N LEU A 125 25.74 6.53 9.75
CA LEU A 125 26.98 6.47 8.99
C LEU A 125 27.47 7.90 8.67
N ASP A 126 28.75 8.14 8.82
CA ASP A 126 29.38 9.30 8.22
C ASP A 126 29.56 9.12 6.69
N ALA A 127 30.04 10.14 6.01
CA ALA A 127 30.23 10.10 4.55
C ALA A 127 31.15 8.96 4.09
N ALA A 128 32.18 8.63 4.88
CA ALA A 128 33.10 7.53 4.56
C ALA A 128 32.42 6.17 4.73
N GLY A 129 31.65 6.00 5.79
CA GLY A 129 30.81 4.81 6.04
C GLY A 129 29.80 4.58 4.92
N VAL A 130 29.10 5.64 4.48
CA VAL A 130 28.16 5.53 3.33
C VAL A 130 28.88 5.06 2.07
N ARG A 131 30.06 5.62 1.74
CA ARG A 131 30.82 5.21 0.56
C ARG A 131 31.41 3.81 0.68
N SER A 132 31.70 3.35 1.89
CA SER A 132 32.13 1.95 2.13
C SER A 132 31.00 0.97 1.85
N GLU A 133 29.79 1.28 2.28
CA GLU A 133 28.59 0.42 2.06
C GLU A 133 28.12 0.49 0.59
N GLU A 134 28.20 1.66 -0.05
CA GLU A 134 27.72 1.89 -1.42
C GLU A 134 28.75 2.71 -2.24
N PRO A 135 29.80 2.05 -2.75
CA PRO A 135 30.87 2.72 -3.51
C PRO A 135 30.43 3.37 -4.83
N SER A 136 29.24 3.05 -5.32
CA SER A 136 28.68 3.63 -6.54
C SER A 136 28.19 5.08 -6.34
N LEU A 137 28.02 5.53 -5.11
CA LEU A 137 27.59 6.88 -4.82
C LEU A 137 28.74 7.88 -4.97
N THR A 138 28.45 8.95 -5.69
CA THR A 138 29.36 10.08 -5.91
C THR A 138 28.71 11.38 -5.42
N GLY A 139 29.50 12.41 -5.30
CA GLY A 139 29.03 13.72 -4.83
C GLY A 139 29.31 13.97 -3.36
N GLU A 140 28.89 15.15 -2.90
CA GLU A 140 29.06 15.55 -1.50
C GLU A 140 28.00 14.87 -0.65
N LEU A 141 28.45 14.25 0.45
CA LEU A 141 27.59 13.59 1.43
C LEU A 141 28.03 14.02 2.82
N ALA A 142 27.08 14.38 3.67
CA ALA A 142 27.31 14.57 5.10
C ALA A 142 27.25 13.21 5.84
N GLY A 143 26.45 12.27 5.35
CA GLY A 143 26.31 10.93 5.89
C GLY A 143 25.01 10.26 5.49
N GLY A 144 24.61 9.25 6.25
CA GLY A 144 23.38 8.49 5.99
C GLY A 144 22.89 7.74 7.23
N LEU A 145 21.63 7.35 7.20
CA LEU A 145 21.01 6.45 8.17
C LEU A 145 20.70 5.13 7.50
N MET A 146 21.43 4.08 7.88
CA MET A 146 21.20 2.74 7.39
C MET A 146 20.06 2.09 8.18
N GLN A 147 18.98 1.79 7.51
CA GLN A 147 17.81 1.11 8.06
C GLN A 147 17.99 -0.41 7.94
N ARG A 148 17.76 -1.12 9.03
CA ARG A 148 17.85 -2.59 9.09
C ARG A 148 16.50 -3.26 9.35
N SER A 149 15.46 -2.48 9.62
CA SER A 149 14.10 -2.94 9.91
C SER A 149 13.15 -2.88 8.71
N HIS A 150 13.70 -2.63 7.50
CA HIS A 150 12.94 -2.53 6.28
C HIS A 150 12.81 -3.88 5.58
N PHE A 151 11.65 -4.10 4.98
CA PHE A 151 11.33 -5.25 4.14
C PHE A 151 10.68 -4.77 2.85
N GLU A 152 10.56 -5.65 1.88
CA GLU A 152 9.75 -5.42 0.68
C GLU A 152 9.11 -6.70 0.18
N VAL A 153 8.07 -6.53 -0.63
CA VAL A 153 7.40 -7.58 -1.40
C VAL A 153 7.24 -7.14 -2.85
N ASP A 154 7.00 -8.08 -3.75
CA ASP A 154 6.36 -7.74 -5.02
C ASP A 154 4.86 -7.46 -4.74
N SER A 155 4.45 -6.22 -4.90
CA SER A 155 3.10 -5.77 -4.53
C SER A 155 2.01 -6.35 -5.43
N TYR A 156 2.33 -6.63 -6.71
CA TYR A 156 1.42 -7.29 -7.64
C TYR A 156 1.23 -8.76 -7.25
N LYS A 157 2.34 -9.51 -7.08
CA LYS A 157 2.31 -10.91 -6.65
C LYS A 157 1.60 -11.07 -5.31
N TYR A 158 1.86 -10.17 -4.36
CA TYR A 158 1.20 -10.18 -3.06
C TYR A 158 -0.32 -10.04 -3.17
N THR A 159 -0.79 -9.07 -3.96
CA THR A 159 -2.23 -8.86 -4.14
C THR A 159 -2.87 -10.02 -4.90
N LEU A 160 -2.19 -10.52 -5.94
CA LEU A 160 -2.64 -11.69 -6.71
C LEU A 160 -2.71 -12.95 -5.84
N ALA A 161 -1.70 -13.19 -4.98
CA ALA A 161 -1.68 -14.32 -4.05
C ALA A 161 -2.84 -14.25 -3.06
N LEU A 162 -3.15 -13.07 -2.51
CA LEU A 162 -4.30 -12.87 -1.62
C LEU A 162 -5.62 -13.25 -2.31
N VAL A 163 -5.85 -12.77 -3.53
CA VAL A 163 -7.08 -13.07 -4.28
C VAL A 163 -7.15 -14.54 -4.64
N THR A 164 -6.05 -15.13 -5.10
CA THR A 164 -6.00 -16.56 -5.42
C THR A 164 -6.25 -17.43 -4.18
N ALA A 165 -5.66 -17.07 -3.04
CA ALA A 165 -5.89 -17.78 -1.78
C ALA A 165 -7.35 -17.63 -1.31
N PHE A 166 -7.94 -16.45 -1.46
CA PHE A 166 -9.35 -16.19 -1.21
C PHE A 166 -10.26 -17.08 -2.05
N GLU A 167 -10.03 -17.18 -3.37
CA GLU A 167 -10.82 -18.03 -4.28
C GLU A 167 -10.66 -19.52 -3.93
N ARG A 168 -9.43 -19.98 -3.64
CA ARG A 168 -9.17 -21.37 -3.24
C ARG A 168 -9.81 -21.75 -1.89
N ALA A 169 -9.98 -20.76 -1.02
CA ALA A 169 -10.72 -20.93 0.23
C ALA A 169 -12.25 -20.88 0.09
N GLY A 170 -12.77 -20.81 -1.14
CA GLY A 170 -14.20 -20.85 -1.45
C GLY A 170 -14.86 -19.48 -1.62
N GLY A 171 -14.09 -18.39 -1.64
CA GLY A 171 -14.59 -17.06 -1.95
C GLY A 171 -14.96 -16.93 -3.43
N ALA A 172 -15.97 -16.11 -3.74
CA ALA A 172 -16.40 -15.83 -5.10
C ALA A 172 -15.85 -14.49 -5.59
N HIS A 173 -15.14 -14.47 -6.73
CA HIS A 173 -14.71 -13.24 -7.41
C HIS A 173 -15.60 -12.99 -8.62
N VAL A 174 -16.18 -11.79 -8.70
CA VAL A 174 -17.11 -11.36 -9.74
C VAL A 174 -16.57 -10.09 -10.43
N PRO A 175 -16.31 -10.14 -11.73
CA PRO A 175 -16.02 -8.92 -12.49
C PRO A 175 -17.24 -8.00 -12.53
N GLY A 176 -17.07 -6.72 -12.13
CA GLY A 176 -18.19 -5.78 -12.16
C GLY A 176 -17.85 -4.40 -11.58
N ASP A 177 -18.45 -3.37 -12.17
CA ASP A 177 -18.36 -1.99 -11.68
C ASP A 177 -19.58 -1.67 -10.80
N VAL A 178 -19.35 -1.55 -9.50
CA VAL A 178 -20.38 -1.20 -8.54
C VAL A 178 -20.68 0.30 -8.66
N VAL A 179 -21.95 0.62 -8.91
CA VAL A 179 -22.44 2.00 -9.13
C VAL A 179 -23.54 2.42 -8.16
N GLY A 180 -23.84 1.61 -7.16
CA GLY A 180 -24.82 1.95 -6.14
C GLY A 180 -24.98 0.86 -5.10
N MET A 181 -25.64 1.21 -4.00
CA MET A 181 -25.99 0.29 -2.93
C MET A 181 -27.49 -0.06 -2.99
N LEU A 182 -27.83 -1.28 -2.61
CA LEU A 182 -29.19 -1.71 -2.31
C LEU A 182 -29.44 -1.47 -0.83
N ARG A 183 -30.55 -0.85 -0.48
CA ARG A 183 -30.87 -0.47 0.90
C ARG A 183 -32.34 -0.75 1.25
N ASN A 184 -32.55 -1.10 2.51
CA ASN A 184 -33.85 -1.10 3.15
C ASN A 184 -33.77 -0.22 4.41
N GLY A 185 -34.20 1.03 4.31
CA GLY A 185 -33.91 2.05 5.33
C GLY A 185 -32.42 2.34 5.44
N GLU A 186 -31.86 2.24 6.63
CA GLU A 186 -30.41 2.39 6.88
C GLU A 186 -29.62 1.12 6.55
N ARG A 187 -30.29 -0.04 6.50
CA ARG A 187 -29.63 -1.33 6.25
C ARG A 187 -29.22 -1.48 4.80
N VAL A 188 -27.95 -1.74 4.58
CA VAL A 188 -27.39 -2.11 3.28
C VAL A 188 -27.64 -3.60 3.05
N THR A 189 -28.21 -3.95 1.90
CA THR A 189 -28.62 -5.33 1.55
C THR A 189 -27.91 -5.84 0.30
N GLY A 190 -27.01 -5.07 -0.27
CA GLY A 190 -26.26 -5.44 -1.46
C GLY A 190 -25.78 -4.26 -2.27
N VAL A 191 -25.39 -4.56 -3.51
CA VAL A 191 -24.86 -3.56 -4.46
C VAL A 191 -25.51 -3.71 -5.83
N ARG A 192 -25.50 -2.61 -6.61
CA ARG A 192 -25.93 -2.58 -8.01
C ARG A 192 -24.73 -2.36 -8.91
N LEU A 193 -24.60 -3.19 -9.94
CA LEU A 193 -23.57 -3.07 -10.96
C LEU A 193 -23.99 -2.14 -12.11
N ARG A 194 -23.02 -1.62 -12.86
CA ARG A 194 -23.26 -0.74 -14.02
C ARG A 194 -24.12 -1.38 -15.11
N ASN A 195 -24.06 -2.69 -15.26
CA ASN A 195 -24.90 -3.44 -16.22
C ASN A 195 -26.35 -3.64 -15.76
N GLY A 196 -26.74 -3.10 -14.58
CA GLY A 196 -28.06 -3.23 -14.00
C GLY A 196 -28.26 -4.47 -13.11
N SER A 197 -27.31 -5.38 -13.05
CA SER A 197 -27.39 -6.56 -12.17
C SER A 197 -27.28 -6.12 -10.70
N GLU A 198 -27.95 -6.87 -9.84
CA GLU A 198 -27.93 -6.69 -8.39
C GLU A 198 -27.32 -7.91 -7.70
N ILE A 199 -26.44 -7.67 -6.74
CA ILE A 199 -25.84 -8.72 -5.91
C ILE A 199 -26.23 -8.43 -4.47
N SER A 200 -26.96 -9.37 -3.87
CA SER A 200 -27.42 -9.27 -2.48
C SER A 200 -26.38 -9.82 -1.52
N GLY A 201 -26.27 -9.20 -0.33
CA GLY A 201 -25.37 -9.63 0.75
C GLY A 201 -25.79 -9.06 2.09
N GLY A 202 -25.36 -9.71 3.17
CA GLY A 202 -25.68 -9.29 4.54
C GLY A 202 -24.96 -8.01 4.95
N SER A 203 -23.75 -7.79 4.45
CA SER A 203 -22.92 -6.60 4.68
C SER A 203 -22.09 -6.26 3.43
N VAL A 204 -21.64 -5.00 3.34
CA VAL A 204 -20.78 -4.52 2.24
C VAL A 204 -19.53 -3.84 2.80
N VAL A 205 -18.37 -4.17 2.28
CA VAL A 205 -17.10 -3.49 2.55
C VAL A 205 -16.68 -2.69 1.33
N LEU A 206 -16.49 -1.39 1.49
CA LEU A 206 -15.99 -0.50 0.45
C LEU A 206 -14.46 -0.39 0.54
N ALA A 207 -13.75 -1.00 -0.42
CA ALA A 207 -12.30 -0.95 -0.58
C ALA A 207 -11.93 -0.37 -1.96
N THR A 208 -12.67 0.66 -2.39
CA THR A 208 -12.68 1.22 -3.74
C THR A 208 -11.49 2.14 -4.05
N GLY A 209 -10.47 2.15 -3.20
CA GLY A 209 -9.23 2.89 -3.43
C GLY A 209 -9.47 4.40 -3.66
N PRO A 210 -8.79 5.03 -4.62
CA PRO A 210 -8.92 6.47 -4.85
C PRO A 210 -10.30 6.91 -5.36
N TRP A 211 -11.11 5.99 -5.90
CA TRP A 211 -12.45 6.28 -6.40
C TRP A 211 -13.52 6.41 -5.31
N SER A 212 -13.19 6.14 -4.06
CA SER A 212 -14.11 6.31 -2.93
C SER A 212 -14.47 7.77 -2.62
N GLY A 213 -13.63 8.72 -3.05
CA GLY A 213 -13.89 10.16 -2.94
C GLY A 213 -14.53 10.79 -4.19
N ASP A 214 -14.95 9.98 -5.16
CA ASP A 214 -15.51 10.46 -6.43
C ASP A 214 -16.97 10.98 -6.28
N GLY A 215 -17.73 10.46 -5.32
CA GLY A 215 -19.13 10.88 -5.07
C GLY A 215 -20.11 10.60 -6.23
N SER A 216 -19.62 10.18 -7.40
CA SER A 216 -20.42 10.05 -8.63
C SER A 216 -21.21 8.74 -8.72
N LYS A 217 -20.96 7.77 -7.83
CA LYS A 217 -21.44 6.38 -7.98
C LYS A 217 -22.57 5.97 -7.03
N GLY A 218 -23.27 6.90 -6.39
CA GLY A 218 -24.31 6.53 -5.42
C GLY A 218 -23.77 5.71 -4.25
N LEU A 219 -22.47 5.81 -3.98
CA LEU A 219 -21.76 5.28 -2.81
C LEU A 219 -21.44 6.44 -1.87
N PRO A 220 -21.21 6.19 -0.57
CA PRO A 220 -20.75 7.22 0.35
C PRO A 220 -19.48 7.90 -0.15
N ASN A 221 -19.43 9.21 0.01
CA ASN A 221 -18.27 10.00 -0.39
C ASN A 221 -17.22 10.00 0.73
N PHE A 222 -16.10 9.33 0.52
CA PHE A 222 -15.00 9.30 1.48
C PHE A 222 -14.12 10.54 1.33
N PRO A 223 -13.54 11.06 2.43
CA PRO A 223 -12.55 12.12 2.38
C PRO A 223 -11.19 11.59 1.87
N VAL A 224 -11.20 11.00 0.67
CA VAL A 224 -10.05 10.39 0.01
C VAL A 224 -9.82 11.08 -1.33
N LYS A 225 -8.55 11.42 -1.60
CA LYS A 225 -8.13 12.01 -2.88
C LYS A 225 -7.11 11.12 -3.57
N PRO A 226 -7.17 11.00 -4.91
CA PRO A 226 -6.13 10.34 -5.67
C PRO A 226 -4.85 11.18 -5.63
N LYS A 227 -3.74 10.59 -5.15
CA LYS A 227 -2.40 11.18 -5.19
C LYS A 227 -1.55 10.38 -6.16
N LYS A 228 -1.31 10.92 -7.32
CA LYS A 228 -0.54 10.28 -8.38
C LYS A 228 0.93 10.15 -7.98
N GLY A 229 1.51 9.01 -8.31
CA GLY A 229 2.94 8.76 -8.18
C GLY A 229 3.46 7.95 -9.34
N GLU A 230 4.65 8.33 -9.84
CA GLU A 230 5.26 7.71 -10.98
C GLU A 230 6.60 7.07 -10.60
N ILE A 231 6.92 5.95 -11.25
CA ILE A 231 8.13 5.14 -11.01
C ILE A 231 8.72 4.75 -12.37
N LEU A 232 10.05 4.80 -12.46
CA LEU A 232 10.81 4.28 -13.59
C LEU A 232 11.44 2.93 -13.23
N ARG A 233 11.49 2.02 -14.21
CA ARG A 233 12.26 0.79 -14.15
C ARG A 233 13.35 0.86 -15.21
N LEU A 234 14.60 0.73 -14.77
CA LEU A 234 15.78 0.96 -15.59
C LEU A 234 16.55 -0.34 -15.76
N ARG A 235 16.97 -0.64 -17.00
CA ARG A 235 17.98 -1.65 -17.26
C ARG A 235 19.35 -0.99 -17.18
N PHE A 236 20.17 -1.47 -16.25
CA PHE A 236 21.50 -0.95 -16.01
C PHE A 236 22.51 -2.09 -15.94
N PRO A 237 23.42 -2.20 -16.92
CA PRO A 237 24.40 -3.29 -16.97
C PRO A 237 25.63 -3.05 -16.08
N GLY A 238 25.68 -1.91 -15.39
CA GLY A 238 26.80 -1.51 -14.55
C GLY A 238 26.81 -2.21 -13.19
N ARG A 239 27.64 -1.67 -12.28
CA ARG A 239 27.80 -2.17 -10.93
C ARG A 239 26.46 -2.16 -10.20
N ASP A 240 26.14 -3.24 -9.53
CA ASP A 240 24.90 -3.38 -8.81
C ASP A 240 24.86 -2.48 -7.56
N PHE A 241 23.72 -1.85 -7.34
CA PHE A 241 23.43 -1.19 -6.07
C PHE A 241 23.08 -2.26 -5.03
N VAL A 242 23.79 -2.22 -3.89
CA VAL A 242 23.59 -3.19 -2.79
C VAL A 242 22.40 -2.79 -1.95
N HIS A 243 22.18 -1.50 -1.78
CA HIS A 243 21.18 -0.93 -0.91
C HIS A 243 20.08 -0.21 -1.70
N ARG A 244 18.91 -0.09 -1.10
CA ARG A 244 17.97 0.95 -1.49
C ARG A 244 18.48 2.28 -0.96
N ILE A 245 18.65 3.25 -1.81
CA ILE A 245 19.19 4.57 -1.48
C ILE A 245 18.13 5.63 -1.68
N SER A 246 17.99 6.55 -0.74
CA SER A 246 17.03 7.65 -0.85
C SER A 246 17.62 8.99 -0.44
N LEU A 247 17.18 10.04 -1.14
CA LEU A 247 17.47 11.44 -0.85
C LEU A 247 16.34 12.33 -1.38
N GLY A 248 15.84 13.23 -0.54
CA GLY A 248 14.92 14.28 -0.98
C GLY A 248 13.62 13.79 -1.64
N GLY A 249 13.13 12.60 -1.27
CA GLY A 249 11.93 12.01 -1.87
C GLY A 249 12.20 11.11 -3.08
N HIS A 250 13.40 11.14 -3.64
CA HIS A 250 13.84 10.21 -4.68
C HIS A 250 14.52 8.98 -4.08
N TYR A 251 14.43 7.86 -4.79
CA TYR A 251 15.12 6.62 -4.41
C TYR A 251 15.57 5.85 -5.64
N ILE A 252 16.57 5.01 -5.45
CA ILE A 252 16.94 3.93 -6.35
C ILE A 252 17.03 2.63 -5.57
N ALA A 253 16.65 1.53 -6.19
CA ALA A 253 16.78 0.20 -5.61
C ALA A 253 16.84 -0.87 -6.71
N ARG A 254 17.72 -1.86 -6.56
CA ARG A 254 17.67 -3.04 -7.41
C ARG A 254 16.61 -4.01 -6.88
N LYS A 255 15.76 -4.46 -7.79
CA LYS A 255 14.68 -5.41 -7.47
C LYS A 255 15.03 -6.81 -8.00
N PRO A 256 14.34 -7.87 -7.52
CA PRO A 256 14.55 -9.26 -7.99
C PRO A 256 14.34 -9.46 -9.48
N ASP A 257 13.55 -8.60 -10.13
CA ASP A 257 13.36 -8.60 -11.59
C ASP A 257 14.63 -8.19 -12.37
N GLY A 258 15.72 -7.88 -11.67
CA GLY A 258 16.99 -7.46 -12.26
C GLY A 258 17.04 -5.99 -12.70
N LEU A 259 15.96 -5.25 -12.52
CA LEU A 259 15.89 -3.83 -12.88
C LEU A 259 16.24 -2.94 -11.68
N VAL A 260 16.72 -1.74 -11.98
CA VAL A 260 16.85 -0.66 -11.01
C VAL A 260 15.54 0.15 -11.04
N TRP A 261 14.83 0.13 -9.94
CA TRP A 261 13.63 0.95 -9.80
C TRP A 261 14.00 2.30 -9.21
N GLY A 262 13.52 3.36 -9.85
CA GLY A 262 13.74 4.73 -9.42
C GLY A 262 12.44 5.50 -9.31
N GLY A 263 12.31 6.31 -8.28
CA GLY A 263 11.10 7.09 -8.04
C GLY A 263 11.28 8.07 -6.88
N SER A 264 10.21 8.74 -6.48
CA SER A 264 8.89 8.78 -7.09
C SER A 264 8.41 10.23 -7.13
N THR A 265 7.39 10.49 -7.94
CA THR A 265 6.65 11.76 -7.85
C THR A 265 5.46 11.66 -6.90
N GLU A 266 4.93 12.82 -6.51
CA GLU A 266 3.70 12.97 -5.74
C GLU A 266 2.96 14.21 -6.21
N GLU A 267 1.81 14.01 -6.84
CA GLU A 267 1.01 15.13 -7.36
C GLU A 267 -0.49 14.87 -7.24
N TYR A 268 -1.27 15.91 -7.15
CA TYR A 268 -2.72 15.86 -7.20
C TYR A 268 -3.20 16.20 -8.62
N ALA A 269 -3.22 15.18 -9.50
CA ALA A 269 -3.62 15.26 -10.90
C ALA A 269 -5.06 14.76 -11.14
N GLY A 270 -5.91 14.72 -10.11
CA GLY A 270 -7.22 14.10 -10.19
C GLY A 270 -7.09 12.61 -10.51
N PHE A 271 -7.94 12.11 -11.43
CA PHE A 271 -7.93 10.71 -11.85
C PHE A 271 -7.07 10.44 -13.10
N ASP A 272 -6.19 11.36 -13.51
CA ASP A 272 -5.25 11.11 -14.60
C ASP A 272 -4.08 10.25 -14.10
N ASP A 273 -4.09 8.97 -14.47
CA ASP A 273 -3.10 7.96 -14.11
C ASP A 273 -2.07 7.69 -15.22
N ARG A 274 -2.04 8.52 -16.26
CA ARG A 274 -1.06 8.39 -17.35
C ARG A 274 0.30 8.92 -16.92
N PRO A 275 1.40 8.19 -17.24
CA PRO A 275 2.76 8.70 -17.05
C PRO A 275 3.03 9.98 -17.86
N THR A 276 3.86 10.88 -17.32
CA THR A 276 4.17 12.17 -17.95
C THR A 276 5.68 12.34 -18.20
N SER A 277 6.05 13.04 -19.26
CA SER A 277 7.46 13.34 -19.53
C SER A 277 8.08 14.21 -18.42
N ALA A 278 7.31 15.15 -17.87
CA ALA A 278 7.78 15.99 -16.76
C ALA A 278 8.14 15.18 -15.51
N ALA A 279 7.30 14.18 -15.14
CA ALA A 279 7.59 13.29 -14.04
C ALA A 279 8.80 12.40 -14.32
N ARG A 280 8.90 11.84 -15.54
CA ARG A 280 10.08 11.08 -15.97
C ARG A 280 11.36 11.90 -15.80
N ASP A 281 11.38 13.12 -16.31
CA ASP A 281 12.56 13.98 -16.30
C ASP A 281 12.93 14.39 -14.86
N SER A 282 11.93 14.66 -14.01
CA SER A 282 12.13 14.91 -12.58
C SER A 282 12.73 13.70 -11.84
N ILE A 283 12.18 12.50 -12.08
CA ILE A 283 12.70 11.28 -11.47
C ILE A 283 14.13 11.01 -11.94
N MET A 284 14.39 11.12 -13.26
CA MET A 284 15.75 10.92 -13.80
C MET A 284 16.74 11.94 -13.22
N SER A 285 16.36 13.21 -13.09
CA SER A 285 17.22 14.21 -12.45
C SER A 285 17.56 13.83 -11.00
N GLY A 286 16.56 13.39 -10.22
CA GLY A 286 16.78 12.93 -8.84
C GLY A 286 17.64 11.66 -8.76
N ILE A 287 17.45 10.71 -9.68
CA ILE A 287 18.24 9.48 -9.75
C ILE A 287 19.70 9.80 -10.10
N LEU A 288 19.93 10.66 -11.08
CA LEU A 288 21.28 11.03 -11.52
C LEU A 288 22.04 11.85 -10.46
N ALA A 289 21.33 12.61 -9.64
CA ALA A 289 21.93 13.28 -8.48
C ALA A 289 22.40 12.27 -7.41
N LEU A 290 21.70 11.12 -7.28
CA LEU A 290 22.10 10.02 -6.39
C LEU A 290 23.22 9.18 -7.00
N ALA A 291 23.09 8.81 -8.26
CA ALA A 291 23.95 7.88 -8.94
C ALA A 291 24.16 8.30 -10.41
N PRO A 292 25.14 9.17 -10.71
CA PRO A 292 25.45 9.61 -12.07
C PRO A 292 25.75 8.47 -13.05
N SER A 293 26.22 7.32 -12.54
CA SER A 293 26.46 6.13 -13.37
C SER A 293 25.23 5.63 -14.12
N LEU A 294 24.02 6.00 -13.67
CA LEU A 294 22.76 5.64 -14.33
C LEU A 294 22.42 6.50 -15.55
N GLU A 295 23.29 7.45 -15.96
CA GLU A 295 23.08 8.30 -17.14
C GLU A 295 22.81 7.48 -18.41
N ASN A 296 23.47 6.33 -18.55
CA ASN A 296 23.31 5.44 -19.70
C ASN A 296 22.34 4.28 -19.46
N ALA A 297 21.53 4.32 -18.40
CA ALA A 297 20.54 3.30 -18.15
C ALA A 297 19.35 3.43 -19.10
N GLU A 298 18.88 2.30 -19.63
CA GLU A 298 17.69 2.24 -20.48
C GLU A 298 16.43 2.29 -19.64
N ILE A 299 15.51 3.21 -19.93
CA ILE A 299 14.17 3.20 -19.33
C ILE A 299 13.35 2.08 -19.97
N VAL A 300 13.15 0.98 -19.26
CA VAL A 300 12.39 -0.18 -19.73
C VAL A 300 10.89 0.02 -19.52
N GLN A 301 10.53 0.66 -18.42
CA GLN A 301 9.14 0.90 -18.08
C GLN A 301 8.96 2.21 -17.28
N HIS A 302 7.88 2.91 -17.58
CA HIS A 302 7.42 4.07 -16.84
C HIS A 302 5.97 3.86 -16.45
N THR A 303 5.68 3.85 -15.16
CA THR A 303 4.35 3.58 -14.61
C THR A 303 3.87 4.71 -13.73
N ALA A 304 2.56 4.92 -13.70
CA ALA A 304 1.88 5.82 -12.80
C ALA A 304 0.75 5.09 -12.07
N CYS A 305 0.45 5.51 -10.85
CA CYS A 305 -0.70 5.03 -10.11
C CYS A 305 -1.27 6.08 -9.17
N LEU A 306 -2.53 5.93 -8.80
CA LEU A 306 -3.26 6.83 -7.92
C LEU A 306 -3.35 6.24 -6.51
N ARG A 307 -2.60 6.79 -5.56
CA ARG A 307 -2.66 6.39 -4.15
C ARG A 307 -3.94 6.92 -3.52
N PRO A 308 -4.73 6.12 -2.78
CA PRO A 308 -5.89 6.60 -2.04
C PRO A 308 -5.47 7.31 -0.75
N VAL A 309 -5.36 8.62 -0.77
CA VAL A 309 -4.89 9.39 0.40
C VAL A 309 -6.10 10.03 1.07
N SER A 310 -6.37 9.65 2.33
CA SER A 310 -7.37 10.29 3.19
C SER A 310 -6.93 11.70 3.59
N SER A 311 -7.87 12.53 4.02
CA SER A 311 -7.58 13.92 4.37
C SER A 311 -6.60 14.10 5.53
N ASP A 312 -6.48 13.11 6.41
CA ASP A 312 -5.53 13.04 7.53
C ASP A 312 -4.37 12.05 7.28
N GLU A 313 -4.29 11.50 6.07
CA GLU A 313 -3.30 10.50 5.64
C GLU A 313 -3.32 9.18 6.44
N MET A 314 -4.37 8.93 7.26
CA MET A 314 -4.56 7.68 8.00
C MET A 314 -5.59 6.77 7.33
N PRO A 315 -5.48 5.43 7.47
CA PRO A 315 -6.49 4.51 6.98
C PRO A 315 -7.89 4.82 7.50
N ILE A 316 -8.91 4.52 6.71
CA ILE A 316 -10.33 4.63 7.06
C ILE A 316 -10.89 3.21 7.15
N LEU A 317 -11.18 2.75 8.37
CA LEU A 317 -11.55 1.37 8.65
C LEU A 317 -12.82 1.29 9.50
N GLY A 318 -13.59 0.20 9.34
CA GLY A 318 -14.71 -0.14 10.22
C GLY A 318 -16.06 0.29 9.69
N ALA A 319 -17.06 0.28 10.57
CA ALA A 319 -18.45 0.60 10.24
C ALA A 319 -18.61 2.07 9.85
N LEU A 320 -19.41 2.34 8.81
CA LEU A 320 -19.72 3.71 8.40
C LEU A 320 -20.93 4.24 9.20
N PRO A 321 -20.80 5.41 9.84
CA PRO A 321 -21.94 6.08 10.50
C PRO A 321 -23.12 6.32 9.56
N GLY A 322 -24.33 6.10 10.03
CA GLY A 322 -25.55 6.28 9.25
C GLY A 322 -25.90 5.11 8.32
N TYR A 323 -25.14 4.01 8.38
CA TYR A 323 -25.40 2.80 7.60
C TYR A 323 -25.32 1.56 8.47
N ASP A 324 -26.34 0.71 8.41
CA ASP A 324 -26.28 -0.63 9.01
C ASP A 324 -25.73 -1.62 7.96
N GLY A 325 -24.67 -2.35 8.32
CA GLY A 325 -24.04 -3.35 7.45
C GLY A 325 -23.10 -2.76 6.39
N LEU A 326 -22.64 -1.51 6.51
CA LEU A 326 -21.64 -0.92 5.61
C LEU A 326 -20.34 -0.65 6.33
N PHE A 327 -19.22 -1.09 5.71
CA PHE A 327 -17.88 -0.98 6.28
C PHE A 327 -16.90 -0.38 5.28
N ALA A 328 -15.79 0.18 5.80
CA ALA A 328 -14.69 0.74 5.04
C ALA A 328 -13.38 -0.04 5.24
N ALA A 329 -12.59 -0.14 4.18
CA ALA A 329 -11.18 -0.54 4.20
C ALA A 329 -10.40 0.26 3.17
N ASN A 330 -10.03 1.50 3.48
CA ASN A 330 -9.51 2.44 2.48
C ASN A 330 -8.53 3.47 3.06
N GLY A 331 -8.06 4.42 2.22
CA GLY A 331 -7.39 5.65 2.64
C GLY A 331 -5.93 5.51 3.10
N ALA A 332 -5.30 4.33 2.95
CA ALA A 332 -3.98 4.05 3.51
C ALA A 332 -2.78 4.70 2.75
N GLY A 333 -3.04 5.45 1.69
CA GLY A 333 -2.03 6.23 0.94
C GLY A 333 -0.81 5.40 0.55
N LYS A 334 0.38 5.85 0.97
CA LYS A 334 1.66 5.17 0.69
C LYS A 334 1.85 3.86 1.47
N LYS A 335 1.11 3.67 2.56
CA LYS A 335 1.25 2.49 3.45
C LYS A 335 0.30 1.35 3.12
N GLY A 336 -0.46 1.45 2.02
CA GLY A 336 -1.50 0.49 1.67
C GLY A 336 -1.01 -0.96 1.64
N ILE A 337 0.13 -1.25 1.05
CA ILE A 337 0.72 -2.61 1.03
C ILE A 337 1.11 -3.03 2.45
N LEU A 338 1.89 -2.22 3.16
CA LEU A 338 2.35 -2.51 4.52
C LEU A 338 1.19 -2.78 5.49
N LEU A 339 0.13 -1.96 5.44
CA LEU A 339 -0.97 -2.01 6.39
C LEU A 339 -2.11 -2.94 5.97
N SER A 340 -2.18 -3.38 4.70
CA SER A 340 -3.30 -4.18 4.22
C SER A 340 -3.61 -5.42 5.07
N PRO A 341 -2.65 -6.22 5.57
CA PRO A 341 -2.99 -7.36 6.40
C PRO A 341 -3.52 -6.95 7.79
N VAL A 342 -3.11 -5.79 8.31
CA VAL A 342 -3.67 -5.23 9.55
C VAL A 342 -5.09 -4.76 9.30
N MET A 343 -5.32 -4.04 8.22
CA MET A 343 -6.64 -3.55 7.79
C MET A 343 -7.62 -4.72 7.59
N GLY A 344 -7.16 -5.78 6.93
CA GLY A 344 -7.95 -6.99 6.69
C GLY A 344 -8.43 -7.62 7.99
N ARG A 345 -7.52 -7.83 8.94
CA ARG A 345 -7.85 -8.43 10.24
C ARG A 345 -8.78 -7.57 11.07
N MET A 346 -8.54 -6.24 11.12
CA MET A 346 -9.37 -5.31 11.88
C MET A 346 -10.81 -5.29 11.36
N VAL A 347 -10.99 -5.08 10.05
CA VAL A 347 -12.32 -5.00 9.46
C VAL A 347 -13.06 -6.35 9.53
N ALA A 348 -12.38 -7.45 9.24
CA ALA A 348 -12.97 -8.78 9.38
C ALA A 348 -13.36 -9.07 10.84
N GLY A 349 -12.52 -8.70 11.82
CA GLY A 349 -12.81 -8.86 13.25
C GLY A 349 -14.04 -8.10 13.71
N VAL A 350 -14.25 -6.87 13.22
CA VAL A 350 -15.47 -6.09 13.51
C VAL A 350 -16.70 -6.75 12.90
N ILE A 351 -16.61 -7.22 11.65
CA ILE A 351 -17.75 -7.87 10.95
C ILE A 351 -18.14 -9.19 11.64
N THR A 352 -17.18 -9.97 12.13
CA THR A 352 -17.46 -11.26 12.79
C THR A 352 -17.71 -11.16 14.30
N GLY A 353 -17.58 -9.97 14.88
CA GLY A 353 -17.67 -9.78 16.33
C GLY A 353 -16.46 -10.31 17.11
N GLU A 354 -15.35 -10.63 16.43
CA GLU A 354 -14.11 -11.16 17.01
C GLU A 354 -13.02 -10.09 17.14
N ALA A 355 -13.39 -8.85 17.47
CA ALA A 355 -12.46 -7.72 17.44
C ALA A 355 -11.22 -7.90 18.34
N GLY A 356 -11.32 -8.52 19.51
CA GLY A 356 -10.22 -8.93 20.36
C GLY A 356 -8.99 -8.00 20.35
N ARG A 357 -7.83 -8.51 19.88
CA ARG A 357 -6.58 -7.76 19.69
C ARG A 357 -6.55 -6.89 18.42
N ASP A 358 -7.55 -7.03 17.56
CA ASP A 358 -7.66 -6.37 16.27
C ASP A 358 -8.64 -5.18 16.31
N VAL A 359 -8.79 -4.54 17.47
CA VAL A 359 -9.61 -3.34 17.65
C VAL A 359 -9.10 -2.24 16.71
N ILE A 360 -10.02 -1.58 16.01
CA ILE A 360 -9.70 -0.42 15.18
C ILE A 360 -9.42 0.76 16.13
N PRO A 361 -8.22 1.37 16.06
CA PRO A 361 -7.93 2.55 16.88
C PRO A 361 -8.68 3.76 16.34
N ASP A 362 -9.01 4.70 17.22
CA ASP A 362 -9.78 5.92 16.89
C ASP A 362 -9.22 6.66 15.68
N VAL A 363 -7.88 6.70 15.55
CA VAL A 363 -7.17 7.33 14.42
C VAL A 363 -7.41 6.64 13.07
N PHE A 364 -7.89 5.40 13.05
CA PHE A 364 -8.26 4.67 11.84
C PHE A 364 -9.77 4.49 11.70
N ASP A 365 -10.55 4.74 12.77
CA ASP A 365 -11.99 4.52 12.76
C ASP A 365 -12.67 5.39 11.70
N ALA A 366 -13.51 4.78 10.89
CA ALA A 366 -14.33 5.49 9.91
C ALA A 366 -15.23 6.54 10.57
N ALA A 367 -15.68 6.31 11.79
CA ALA A 367 -16.56 7.22 12.53
C ALA A 367 -15.95 8.61 12.83
N ARG A 368 -14.63 8.79 12.63
CA ARG A 368 -13.99 10.12 12.78
C ARG A 368 -14.33 11.10 11.64
N PHE A 369 -15.00 10.63 10.58
CA PHE A 369 -15.44 11.44 9.45
C PHE A 369 -16.96 11.40 9.29
N SER A 370 -17.48 12.41 8.55
CA SER A 370 -18.87 12.42 8.09
C SER A 370 -18.93 11.98 6.63
N TYR A 371 -19.93 11.18 6.28
CA TYR A 371 -20.14 10.65 4.93
C TYR A 371 -21.44 11.21 4.38
N GLY A 372 -21.34 12.17 3.48
CA GLY A 372 -22.48 12.83 2.84
C GLY A 372 -22.99 12.06 1.63
#